data_d319892243a8b21f46ca56af29865331
#
_entry.id   d319892243a8b21f46ca56af29865331
#
_cell.length_a   1.000
_cell.length_b   1.000
_cell.length_c   1.000
_cell.angle_alpha   90.00
_cell.angle_beta   90.00
_cell.angle_gamma   90.00
#
_symmetry.space_group_name_H-M   'P 1'
#
loop_
_entity.id
_entity.type
_entity.pdbx_description
1 polymer ?
#
loop_
_entity_poly.entity_id
_entity_poly.type
_entity_poly.pdbx_seq_one_letter_code
_entity_poly.pdbx_strand_id
1 'polypeptide(L)'
;MITMLNNPEYMIARDLLLSMARPLETETAPLSCCAGRTLAGDLVAIENIPPFDRSAYDGYAFRGEDTAHASAESPVALRILEEIPAGTLPSRRITQGTAAKILTGAPIPEGADAVIPYEETTYTEDYVSVNRATKPGEAVVRAGEDVKAGQLLARAGDRIDAGLAGTLAAQGVAVPRVWRRPRIGVLSTGSEVIEADRSEERRVGKECRSRW
;
A
#
# COMPACT_ATOMS: atom_id res chain seq x y z
N MET A 1 30.35 32.77 13.24
CA MET A 1 31.26 33.42 12.28
C MET A 1 31.70 32.40 11.27
N ILE A 2 31.29 32.50 10.00
CA ILE A 2 31.71 31.57 8.94
C ILE A 2 33.11 31.97 8.52
N THR A 3 34.10 31.12 8.78
CA THR A 3 35.47 31.36 8.30
C THR A 3 35.48 31.19 6.78
N MET A 4 35.80 32.26 6.06
CA MET A 4 35.96 32.19 4.61
C MET A 4 37.17 31.32 4.29
N LEU A 5 36.96 30.21 3.60
CA LEU A 5 38.04 29.38 3.08
C LEU A 5 38.46 29.88 1.71
N ASN A 6 39.74 30.25 1.55
CA ASN A 6 40.28 30.54 0.24
C ASN A 6 40.67 29.26 -0.47
N ASN A 7 39.98 28.97 -1.58
CA ASN A 7 40.27 27.84 -2.46
C ASN A 7 40.29 26.46 -1.76
N PRO A 8 39.22 26.07 -1.02
CA PRO A 8 39.21 24.79 -0.34
C PRO A 8 39.15 23.64 -1.35
N GLU A 9 39.79 22.52 -1.01
CA GLU A 9 39.57 21.28 -1.75
C GLU A 9 38.07 20.88 -1.72
N TYR A 10 37.60 20.26 -2.81
CA TYR A 10 36.20 19.91 -2.99
C TYR A 10 35.62 19.17 -1.78
N MET A 11 36.34 18.18 -1.24
CA MET A 11 35.86 17.37 -0.10
C MET A 11 35.68 18.23 1.16
N ILE A 12 36.61 19.17 1.42
CA ILE A 12 36.51 20.07 2.58
C ILE A 12 35.32 21.03 2.41
N ALA A 13 35.12 21.57 1.22
CA ALA A 13 33.99 22.45 0.92
C ALA A 13 32.65 21.71 1.08
N ARG A 14 32.55 20.48 0.54
CA ARG A 14 31.39 19.64 0.67
C ARG A 14 31.07 19.34 2.14
N ASP A 15 32.06 18.90 2.90
CA ASP A 15 31.87 18.51 4.29
C ASP A 15 31.49 19.72 5.17
N LEU A 16 32.04 20.88 4.88
CA LEU A 16 31.63 22.13 5.51
C LEU A 16 30.15 22.44 5.22
N LEU A 17 29.73 22.39 3.96
CA LEU A 17 28.34 22.62 3.58
C LEU A 17 27.39 21.62 4.24
N LEU A 18 27.75 20.35 4.26
CA LEU A 18 26.94 19.29 4.94
C LEU A 18 26.86 19.54 6.45
N SER A 19 27.94 19.99 7.08
CA SER A 19 27.94 20.32 8.51
C SER A 19 27.03 21.49 8.87
N MET A 20 26.73 22.36 7.92
CA MET A 20 25.82 23.50 8.07
C MET A 20 24.37 23.15 7.82
N ALA A 21 24.12 22.01 7.15
CA ALA A 21 22.76 21.55 6.87
C ALA A 21 21.98 21.30 8.17
N ARG A 22 20.75 21.76 8.21
CA ARG A 22 19.82 21.52 9.32
C ARG A 22 18.47 21.07 8.73
N PRO A 23 17.79 20.13 9.39
CA PRO A 23 16.43 19.80 9.02
C PRO A 23 15.55 21.06 9.05
N LEU A 24 14.68 21.19 8.08
CA LEU A 24 13.66 22.24 8.06
C LEU A 24 12.55 21.91 9.06
N GLU A 25 11.62 22.84 9.21
CA GLU A 25 10.39 22.58 9.97
C GLU A 25 9.51 21.54 9.28
N THR A 26 8.67 20.88 10.05
CA THR A 26 7.66 19.95 9.53
C THR A 26 6.35 20.68 9.27
N GLU A 27 5.57 20.16 8.33
CA GLU A 27 4.22 20.62 8.02
C GLU A 27 3.32 19.43 7.72
N THR A 28 2.01 19.64 7.77
CA THR A 28 1.04 18.68 7.25
C THR A 28 0.66 19.09 5.82
N ALA A 29 0.47 18.11 4.95
CA ALA A 29 0.07 18.36 3.57
C ALA A 29 -0.95 17.32 3.10
N PRO A 30 -1.93 17.68 2.25
CA PRO A 30 -2.83 16.72 1.66
C PRO A 30 -2.05 15.61 0.95
N LEU A 31 -2.47 14.36 1.10
CA LEU A 31 -1.77 13.19 0.53
C LEU A 31 -1.56 13.34 -0.99
N SER A 32 -2.51 13.92 -1.71
CA SER A 32 -2.41 14.23 -3.14
C SER A 32 -1.23 15.14 -3.51
N CYS A 33 -0.71 15.91 -2.55
CA CYS A 33 0.44 16.83 -2.71
C CYS A 33 1.74 16.26 -2.14
N CYS A 34 1.73 15.00 -1.67
CA CYS A 34 2.85 14.42 -0.93
C CYS A 34 3.83 13.61 -1.78
N ALA A 35 3.55 13.38 -3.06
CA ALA A 35 4.47 12.68 -3.95
C ALA A 35 5.85 13.35 -3.97
N GLY A 36 6.90 12.57 -3.67
CA GLY A 36 8.28 13.05 -3.59
C GLY A 36 8.62 13.86 -2.33
N ARG A 37 7.67 14.02 -1.38
CA ARG A 37 7.94 14.59 -0.05
C ARG A 37 8.60 13.55 0.85
N THR A 38 9.19 14.00 1.93
CA THR A 38 9.84 13.17 2.93
C THR A 38 8.99 13.13 4.19
N LEU A 39 8.71 11.94 4.72
CA LEU A 39 7.98 11.75 5.97
C LEU A 39 8.74 12.39 7.14
N ALA A 40 8.01 13.06 8.01
CA ALA A 40 8.55 13.68 9.22
C ALA A 40 8.36 12.85 10.50
N GLY A 41 7.71 11.70 10.40
CA GLY A 41 7.50 10.76 11.49
C GLY A 41 7.32 9.36 10.97
N ASP A 42 7.48 8.39 11.84
CA ASP A 42 7.23 6.98 11.52
C ASP A 42 5.74 6.77 11.20
N LEU A 43 5.48 5.93 10.22
CA LEU A 43 4.15 5.46 9.88
C LEU A 43 3.97 4.06 10.47
N VAL A 44 3.08 3.97 11.43
CA VAL A 44 2.66 2.70 12.04
C VAL A 44 1.25 2.38 11.58
N ALA A 45 0.98 1.15 11.22
CA ALA A 45 -0.34 0.71 10.79
C ALA A 45 -1.38 0.93 11.91
N ILE A 46 -2.48 1.59 11.58
CA ILE A 46 -3.56 1.90 12.51
C ILE A 46 -4.46 0.68 12.67
N GLU A 47 -4.68 -0.05 11.57
CA GLU A 47 -5.55 -1.23 11.52
C GLU A 47 -4.97 -2.33 10.63
N ASN A 48 -5.54 -3.51 10.73
CA ASN A 48 -5.21 -4.63 9.86
C ASN A 48 -5.64 -4.38 8.42
N ILE A 49 -4.86 -4.89 7.45
CA ILE A 49 -5.27 -5.01 6.05
C ILE A 49 -5.15 -6.48 5.64
N PRO A 50 -6.24 -7.15 5.25
CA PRO A 50 -7.63 -6.72 5.41
C PRO A 50 -8.07 -6.62 6.89
N PRO A 51 -9.12 -5.84 7.22
CA PRO A 51 -9.54 -5.63 8.61
C PRO A 51 -10.25 -6.84 9.25
N PHE A 52 -10.71 -7.77 8.43
CA PHE A 52 -11.39 -9.01 8.86
C PHE A 52 -11.06 -10.17 7.92
N ASP A 53 -11.31 -11.40 8.37
CA ASP A 53 -11.22 -12.59 7.53
C ASP A 53 -12.25 -12.51 6.41
N ARG A 54 -11.82 -12.66 5.15
CA ARG A 54 -12.66 -12.48 3.96
C ARG A 54 -12.49 -13.62 2.97
N SER A 55 -13.48 -13.80 2.11
CA SER A 55 -13.39 -14.77 1.03
C SER A 55 -12.39 -14.33 -0.05
N ALA A 56 -11.56 -15.27 -0.49
CA ALA A 56 -10.66 -15.09 -1.63
C ALA A 56 -11.38 -15.22 -2.98
N TYR A 57 -12.52 -15.92 -3.01
CA TYR A 57 -13.27 -16.26 -4.23
C TYR A 57 -14.77 -16.09 -4.03
N ASP A 58 -15.49 -16.00 -5.14
CA ASP A 58 -16.93 -16.21 -5.17
C ASP A 58 -17.21 -17.70 -4.95
N GLY A 59 -18.03 -18.05 -3.99
CA GLY A 59 -18.22 -19.46 -3.63
C GLY A 59 -19.14 -19.66 -2.44
N TYR A 60 -18.86 -20.69 -1.66
CA TYR A 60 -19.62 -21.05 -0.47
C TYR A 60 -18.71 -21.15 0.74
N ALA A 61 -19.08 -20.45 1.82
CA ALA A 61 -18.41 -20.49 3.11
C ALA A 61 -19.12 -21.51 4.02
N PHE A 62 -18.37 -22.41 4.64
CA PHE A 62 -18.87 -23.47 5.52
C PHE A 62 -17.80 -23.93 6.51
N ARG A 63 -18.10 -24.93 7.33
CA ARG A 63 -17.13 -25.56 8.22
C ARG A 63 -16.37 -26.64 7.45
N GLY A 64 -15.08 -26.50 7.29
CA GLY A 64 -14.26 -27.46 6.55
C GLY A 64 -14.41 -28.91 7.04
N GLU A 65 -14.61 -29.09 8.35
CA GLU A 65 -14.82 -30.42 8.94
C GLU A 65 -16.07 -31.14 8.43
N ASP A 66 -17.10 -30.41 8.00
CA ASP A 66 -18.34 -31.00 7.46
C ASP A 66 -18.11 -31.75 6.14
N THR A 67 -17.01 -31.41 5.43
CA THR A 67 -16.63 -32.00 4.15
C THR A 67 -15.47 -32.98 4.25
N ALA A 68 -15.01 -33.33 5.46
CA ALA A 68 -13.81 -34.16 5.67
C ALA A 68 -13.83 -35.50 4.93
N HIS A 69 -15.02 -36.04 4.67
CA HIS A 69 -15.24 -37.32 3.97
C HIS A 69 -15.86 -37.15 2.58
N ALA A 70 -15.97 -35.92 2.10
CA ALA A 70 -16.52 -35.63 0.77
C ALA A 70 -15.60 -36.17 -0.34
N SER A 71 -16.22 -36.81 -1.34
CA SER A 71 -15.55 -37.26 -2.56
C SER A 71 -16.50 -37.11 -3.76
N ALA A 72 -15.96 -37.31 -4.97
CA ALA A 72 -16.78 -37.27 -6.18
C ALA A 72 -17.91 -38.31 -6.17
N GLU A 73 -17.67 -39.49 -5.53
CA GLU A 73 -18.63 -40.58 -5.40
C GLU A 73 -19.59 -40.39 -4.23
N SER A 74 -19.19 -39.59 -3.23
CA SER A 74 -19.99 -39.32 -2.01
C SER A 74 -19.90 -37.83 -1.66
N PRO A 75 -20.54 -36.96 -2.45
CA PRO A 75 -20.55 -35.54 -2.18
C PRO A 75 -21.37 -35.20 -0.92
N VAL A 76 -20.98 -34.13 -0.24
CA VAL A 76 -21.70 -33.63 0.95
C VAL A 76 -22.59 -32.47 0.53
N ALA A 77 -23.88 -32.55 0.87
CA ALA A 77 -24.83 -31.47 0.63
C ALA A 77 -24.92 -30.56 1.88
N LEU A 78 -24.72 -29.27 1.70
CA LEU A 78 -24.83 -28.25 2.74
C LEU A 78 -25.98 -27.30 2.40
N ARG A 79 -26.81 -26.99 3.40
CA ARG A 79 -27.94 -26.08 3.22
C ARG A 79 -27.43 -24.62 3.17
N ILE A 80 -27.87 -23.88 2.16
CA ILE A 80 -27.54 -22.45 2.01
C ILE A 80 -28.46 -21.62 2.92
N LEU A 81 -27.89 -20.83 3.82
CA LEU A 81 -28.63 -20.00 4.78
C LEU A 81 -28.87 -18.59 4.29
N GLU A 82 -27.90 -18.02 3.60
CA GLU A 82 -27.92 -16.62 3.10
C GLU A 82 -26.91 -16.43 1.98
N GLU A 83 -26.99 -15.29 1.28
CA GLU A 83 -25.97 -14.78 0.36
C GLU A 83 -25.31 -13.55 0.97
N ILE A 84 -23.98 -13.49 0.95
CA ILE A 84 -23.16 -12.43 1.56
C ILE A 84 -22.40 -11.71 0.45
N PRO A 85 -22.93 -10.61 -0.11
CA PRO A 85 -22.21 -9.77 -1.06
C PRO A 85 -21.12 -8.97 -0.36
N ALA A 86 -20.11 -8.53 -1.14
CA ALA A 86 -19.08 -7.63 -0.64
C ALA A 86 -19.71 -6.35 -0.07
N GLY A 87 -19.20 -5.90 1.09
CA GLY A 87 -19.73 -4.73 1.80
C GLY A 87 -20.94 -5.01 2.69
N THR A 88 -21.41 -6.26 2.77
CA THR A 88 -22.49 -6.69 3.65
C THR A 88 -21.94 -7.54 4.79
N LEU A 89 -22.46 -7.36 5.99
CA LEU A 89 -22.10 -8.22 7.13
C LEU A 89 -22.96 -9.48 7.13
N PRO A 90 -22.38 -10.67 7.47
CA PRO A 90 -23.14 -11.88 7.67
C PRO A 90 -24.21 -11.72 8.76
N SER A 91 -25.38 -12.29 8.54
CA SER A 91 -26.50 -12.27 9.50
C SER A 91 -26.75 -13.62 10.15
N ARG A 92 -26.23 -14.69 9.57
CA ARG A 92 -26.44 -16.07 10.02
C ARG A 92 -25.13 -16.70 10.46
N ARG A 93 -25.18 -17.43 11.57
CA ARG A 93 -24.07 -18.28 11.99
C ARG A 93 -24.10 -19.59 11.20
N ILE A 94 -22.96 -20.04 10.72
CA ILE A 94 -22.78 -21.33 10.07
C ILE A 94 -22.66 -22.42 11.15
N THR A 95 -23.41 -23.46 10.98
CA THR A 95 -23.44 -24.64 11.84
C THR A 95 -23.24 -25.90 11.01
N GLN A 96 -23.14 -27.06 11.65
CA GLN A 96 -23.00 -28.33 10.93
C GLN A 96 -24.07 -28.51 9.83
N GLY A 97 -23.62 -28.90 8.63
CA GLY A 97 -24.49 -29.14 7.48
C GLY A 97 -25.04 -27.87 6.81
N THR A 98 -24.50 -26.68 7.15
CA THR A 98 -24.93 -25.41 6.55
C THR A 98 -23.81 -24.67 5.88
N ALA A 99 -24.15 -23.80 4.91
CA ALA A 99 -23.24 -22.95 4.19
C ALA A 99 -23.85 -21.54 3.96
N ALA A 100 -23.02 -20.57 3.64
CA ALA A 100 -23.46 -19.31 3.08
C ALA A 100 -22.86 -19.14 1.69
N LYS A 101 -23.64 -18.68 0.73
CA LYS A 101 -23.15 -18.19 -0.55
C LYS A 101 -22.38 -16.89 -0.29
N ILE A 102 -21.13 -16.79 -0.72
CA ILE A 102 -20.26 -15.67 -0.39
C ILE A 102 -19.56 -15.14 -1.65
N LEU A 103 -19.43 -13.81 -1.75
CA LEU A 103 -18.69 -13.17 -2.83
C LEU A 103 -17.29 -12.74 -2.38
N THR A 104 -16.39 -12.64 -3.34
CA THR A 104 -14.99 -12.20 -3.12
C THR A 104 -14.93 -10.92 -2.30
N GLY A 105 -14.11 -10.93 -1.25
CA GLY A 105 -13.95 -9.79 -0.35
C GLY A 105 -15.01 -9.66 0.74
N ALA A 106 -16.08 -10.45 0.72
CA ALA A 106 -17.08 -10.47 1.78
C ALA A 106 -16.53 -11.15 3.05
N PRO A 107 -16.93 -10.69 4.25
CA PRO A 107 -16.47 -11.25 5.52
C PRO A 107 -16.97 -12.70 5.71
N ILE A 108 -16.07 -13.54 6.22
CA ILE A 108 -16.39 -14.92 6.57
C ILE A 108 -17.43 -14.93 7.71
N PRO A 109 -18.57 -15.63 7.54
CA PRO A 109 -19.57 -15.71 8.59
C PRO A 109 -19.08 -16.49 9.80
N GLU A 110 -19.59 -16.12 10.99
CA GLU A 110 -19.28 -16.84 12.22
C GLU A 110 -19.61 -18.35 12.09
N GLY A 111 -18.67 -19.19 12.48
CA GLY A 111 -18.79 -20.64 12.40
C GLY A 111 -18.28 -21.26 11.11
N ALA A 112 -18.08 -20.50 10.04
CA ALA A 112 -17.37 -20.96 8.85
C ALA A 112 -15.86 -20.74 9.01
N ASP A 113 -15.05 -21.62 8.43
CA ASP A 113 -13.60 -21.55 8.43
C ASP A 113 -12.95 -21.91 7.08
N ALA A 114 -13.77 -22.22 6.08
CA ALA A 114 -13.33 -22.57 4.74
C ALA A 114 -14.28 -22.02 3.67
N VAL A 115 -13.76 -21.80 2.48
CA VAL A 115 -14.53 -21.42 1.29
C VAL A 115 -14.17 -22.35 0.15
N ILE A 116 -15.15 -22.70 -0.67
CA ILE A 116 -14.95 -23.41 -1.94
C ILE A 116 -15.49 -22.56 -3.09
N PRO A 117 -14.72 -22.38 -4.20
CA PRO A 117 -15.21 -21.65 -5.37
C PRO A 117 -16.45 -22.29 -6.00
N TYR A 118 -17.30 -21.48 -6.66
CA TYR A 118 -18.48 -21.97 -7.36
C TYR A 118 -18.16 -23.04 -8.38
N GLU A 119 -17.07 -22.89 -9.10
CA GLU A 119 -16.63 -23.76 -10.19
C GLU A 119 -16.34 -25.20 -9.72
N GLU A 120 -16.06 -25.35 -8.44
CA GLU A 120 -15.74 -26.63 -7.81
C GLU A 120 -16.97 -27.29 -7.15
N THR A 121 -18.17 -26.74 -7.37
CA THR A 121 -19.38 -27.19 -6.70
C THR A 121 -20.54 -27.46 -7.67
N THR A 122 -21.54 -28.22 -7.22
CA THR A 122 -22.84 -28.25 -7.85
C THR A 122 -23.87 -27.71 -6.86
N TYR A 123 -24.74 -26.82 -7.30
CA TYR A 123 -25.67 -26.16 -6.38
C TYR A 123 -27.06 -26.01 -6.93
N THR A 124 -28.00 -25.83 -6.03
CA THR A 124 -29.38 -25.42 -6.25
C THR A 124 -29.64 -24.13 -5.52
N GLU A 125 -30.86 -23.62 -5.47
CA GLU A 125 -31.22 -22.44 -4.69
C GLU A 125 -31.00 -22.65 -3.18
N ASP A 126 -31.28 -23.86 -2.67
CA ASP A 126 -31.26 -24.16 -1.24
C ASP A 126 -30.01 -24.92 -0.76
N TYR A 127 -29.29 -25.58 -1.65
CA TYR A 127 -28.19 -26.48 -1.28
C TYR A 127 -27.00 -26.35 -2.22
N VAL A 128 -25.79 -26.45 -1.63
CA VAL A 128 -24.56 -26.68 -2.35
C VAL A 128 -24.03 -28.08 -2.09
N SER A 129 -23.57 -28.75 -3.13
CA SER A 129 -22.94 -30.07 -3.07
C SER A 129 -21.45 -29.94 -3.25
N VAL A 130 -20.67 -30.34 -2.24
CA VAL A 130 -19.22 -30.32 -2.19
C VAL A 130 -18.69 -31.72 -2.41
N ASN A 131 -17.85 -31.92 -3.42
CA ASN A 131 -17.39 -33.23 -3.89
C ASN A 131 -15.93 -33.55 -3.50
N ARG A 132 -15.33 -32.75 -2.63
CA ARG A 132 -13.99 -32.97 -2.07
C ARG A 132 -13.90 -32.47 -0.63
N ALA A 133 -12.93 -33.02 0.10
CA ALA A 133 -12.59 -32.46 1.40
C ALA A 133 -11.97 -31.07 1.25
N THR A 134 -12.43 -30.13 2.08
CA THR A 134 -11.92 -28.74 2.16
C THR A 134 -11.34 -28.53 3.55
N LYS A 135 -10.12 -28.01 3.61
CA LYS A 135 -9.42 -27.82 4.88
C LYS A 135 -9.81 -26.49 5.54
N PRO A 136 -9.83 -26.43 6.88
CA PRO A 136 -9.94 -25.15 7.59
C PRO A 136 -8.89 -24.14 7.13
N GLY A 137 -9.31 -22.93 6.85
CA GLY A 137 -8.47 -21.85 6.31
C GLY A 137 -8.36 -21.82 4.79
N GLU A 138 -8.87 -22.82 4.08
CA GLU A 138 -8.81 -22.87 2.61
C GLU A 138 -9.64 -21.73 2.00
N ALA A 139 -9.05 -20.98 1.06
CA ALA A 139 -9.63 -19.83 0.38
C ALA A 139 -10.15 -18.71 1.31
N VAL A 140 -9.57 -18.60 2.51
CA VAL A 140 -9.83 -17.53 3.47
C VAL A 140 -8.60 -16.64 3.57
N VAL A 141 -8.73 -15.37 3.20
CA VAL A 141 -7.73 -14.33 3.43
C VAL A 141 -7.89 -13.82 4.86
N ARG A 142 -6.85 -13.96 5.67
CA ARG A 142 -6.92 -13.63 7.10
C ARG A 142 -6.80 -12.13 7.36
N ALA A 143 -7.46 -11.68 8.42
CA ALA A 143 -7.27 -10.33 8.92
C ALA A 143 -5.78 -10.05 9.19
N GLY A 144 -5.27 -8.93 8.64
CA GLY A 144 -3.86 -8.55 8.80
C GLY A 144 -2.87 -9.39 8.00
N GLU A 145 -3.31 -10.13 6.99
CA GLU A 145 -2.41 -10.92 6.13
C GLU A 145 -1.43 -10.02 5.37
N ASP A 146 -1.88 -8.88 4.87
CA ASP A 146 -1.04 -7.91 4.16
C ASP A 146 -0.32 -6.96 5.13
N VAL A 147 -1.07 -6.41 6.10
CA VAL A 147 -0.56 -5.46 7.10
C VAL A 147 -1.22 -5.71 8.44
N LYS A 148 -0.42 -5.85 9.49
CA LYS A 148 -0.92 -5.99 10.87
C LYS A 148 -0.97 -4.65 11.57
N ALA A 149 -2.03 -4.37 12.33
CA ALA A 149 -2.11 -3.22 13.22
C ALA A 149 -0.86 -3.15 14.12
N GLY A 150 -0.28 -1.96 14.27
CA GLY A 150 0.97 -1.75 14.99
C GLY A 150 2.26 -2.05 14.21
N GLN A 151 2.18 -2.55 12.97
CA GLN A 151 3.34 -2.78 12.12
C GLN A 151 3.94 -1.45 11.64
N LEU A 152 5.26 -1.31 11.72
CA LEU A 152 5.98 -0.18 11.12
C LEU A 152 5.96 -0.32 9.59
N LEU A 153 5.38 0.66 8.90
CA LEU A 153 5.21 0.68 7.45
C LEU A 153 6.25 1.56 6.75
N ALA A 154 6.63 2.68 7.38
CA ALA A 154 7.67 3.58 6.90
C ALA A 154 8.28 4.35 8.06
N ARG A 155 9.48 4.88 7.86
CA ARG A 155 10.23 5.64 8.87
C ARG A 155 10.27 7.13 8.55
N ALA A 156 10.47 7.93 9.57
CA ALA A 156 10.86 9.31 9.40
C ALA A 156 12.09 9.40 8.51
N GLY A 157 12.04 10.24 7.48
CA GLY A 157 13.09 10.34 6.46
C GLY A 157 12.80 9.59 5.17
N ASP A 158 11.84 8.67 5.15
CA ASP A 158 11.45 7.96 3.93
C ASP A 158 10.75 8.90 2.95
N ARG A 159 11.05 8.72 1.67
CA ARG A 159 10.42 9.47 0.59
C ARG A 159 9.09 8.84 0.23
N ILE A 160 8.05 9.67 0.15
CA ILE A 160 6.72 9.23 -0.25
C ILE A 160 6.72 9.04 -1.78
N ASP A 161 6.76 7.80 -2.21
CA ASP A 161 6.51 7.37 -3.57
C ASP A 161 5.04 6.96 -3.76
N ALA A 162 4.70 6.42 -4.93
CA ALA A 162 3.32 6.00 -5.22
C ALA A 162 2.86 4.83 -4.33
N GLY A 163 3.76 3.88 -4.02
CA GLY A 163 3.45 2.74 -3.15
C GLY A 163 3.15 3.18 -1.72
N LEU A 164 4.03 4.01 -1.15
CA LEU A 164 3.82 4.54 0.19
C LEU A 164 2.60 5.46 0.26
N ALA A 165 2.31 6.25 -0.79
CA ALA A 165 1.09 7.04 -0.85
C ALA A 165 -0.18 6.15 -0.84
N GLY A 166 -0.15 5.02 -1.56
CA GLY A 166 -1.23 4.02 -1.51
C GLY A 166 -1.39 3.41 -0.11
N THR A 167 -0.29 3.09 0.55
CA THR A 167 -0.29 2.56 1.93
C THR A 167 -0.85 3.59 2.93
N LEU A 168 -0.44 4.85 2.82
CA LEU A 168 -0.99 5.95 3.62
C LEU A 168 -2.51 6.08 3.43
N ALA A 169 -2.97 6.05 2.17
CA ALA A 169 -4.40 6.10 1.84
C ALA A 169 -5.17 4.91 2.43
N ALA A 170 -4.63 3.68 2.29
CA ALA A 170 -5.25 2.47 2.82
C ALA A 170 -5.35 2.48 4.36
N GLN A 171 -4.43 3.19 5.03
CA GLN A 171 -4.46 3.42 6.48
C GLN A 171 -5.28 4.65 6.90
N GLY A 172 -6.01 5.29 5.97
CA GLY A 172 -6.82 6.46 6.26
C GLY A 172 -6.03 7.75 6.53
N VAL A 173 -4.72 7.77 6.26
CA VAL A 173 -3.85 8.93 6.49
C VAL A 173 -3.97 9.91 5.34
N ALA A 174 -4.97 10.78 5.39
CA ALA A 174 -5.25 11.77 4.33
C ALA A 174 -4.31 12.99 4.36
N VAL A 175 -3.71 13.29 5.52
CA VAL A 175 -2.89 14.50 5.73
C VAL A 175 -1.63 14.12 6.53
N PRO A 176 -0.65 13.45 5.91
CA PRO A 176 0.58 13.06 6.58
C PRO A 176 1.43 14.25 6.99
N ARG A 177 2.24 14.05 8.03
CA ARG A 177 3.27 14.99 8.47
C ARG A 177 4.53 14.78 7.65
N VAL A 178 5.02 15.85 7.01
CA VAL A 178 6.17 15.81 6.09
C VAL A 178 7.14 16.94 6.39
N TRP A 179 8.39 16.81 5.97
CA TRP A 179 9.35 17.89 6.00
C TRP A 179 9.01 18.95 4.94
N ARG A 180 9.15 20.24 5.29
CA ARG A 180 8.99 21.34 4.34
C ARG A 180 9.98 21.24 3.18
N ARG A 181 9.55 21.67 2.00
CA ARG A 181 10.44 21.78 0.84
C ARG A 181 11.43 22.94 1.06
N PRO A 182 12.72 22.74 0.79
CA PRO A 182 13.68 23.84 0.84
C PRO A 182 13.37 24.88 -0.23
N ARG A 183 13.60 26.14 0.09
CA ARG A 183 13.65 27.21 -0.90
C ARG A 183 15.09 27.32 -1.38
N ILE A 184 15.29 27.07 -2.66
CA ILE A 184 16.62 27.08 -3.27
C ILE A 184 16.72 28.32 -4.15
N GLY A 185 17.74 29.19 -3.86
CA GLY A 185 18.14 30.23 -4.75
C GLY A 185 19.21 29.70 -5.73
N VAL A 186 19.01 29.91 -7.00
CA VAL A 186 20.00 29.62 -8.03
C VAL A 186 20.57 30.94 -8.52
N LEU A 187 21.90 31.09 -8.43
CA LEU A 187 22.61 32.27 -8.86
C LEU A 187 23.57 31.89 -10.00
N SER A 188 23.30 32.40 -11.17
CA SER A 188 24.24 32.28 -12.31
C SER A 188 25.29 33.37 -12.23
N THR A 189 26.54 32.99 -12.37
CA THR A 189 27.70 33.92 -12.44
C THR A 189 28.45 33.73 -13.75
N GLY A 190 28.92 34.79 -14.30
CA GLY A 190 29.65 34.79 -15.58
C GLY A 190 28.84 35.39 -16.72
N SER A 191 29.53 36.18 -17.56
CA SER A 191 28.92 36.83 -18.71
C SER A 191 28.62 35.92 -19.90
N GLU A 192 29.09 34.67 -19.83
CA GLU A 192 28.86 33.63 -20.82
C GLU A 192 27.47 32.98 -20.66
N VAL A 193 26.82 33.10 -19.48
CA VAL A 193 25.49 32.58 -19.22
C VAL A 193 24.46 33.55 -19.78
N ILE A 194 23.68 33.08 -20.73
CA ILE A 194 22.64 33.87 -21.42
C ILE A 194 21.29 33.17 -21.31
N GLU A 195 20.20 33.90 -21.53
CA GLU A 195 18.84 33.36 -21.55
C GLU A 195 18.70 32.24 -22.57
N ALA A 196 17.84 31.26 -22.27
CA ALA A 196 17.66 30.04 -23.07
C ALA A 196 17.12 30.30 -24.49
N ASP A 197 16.47 31.43 -24.72
CA ASP A 197 15.93 31.84 -26.03
C ASP A 197 17.01 32.46 -26.94
N ARG A 198 18.24 32.63 -26.44
CA ARG A 198 19.35 33.15 -27.25
C ARG A 198 20.13 32.03 -27.92
N SER A 199 20.58 32.24 -29.16
CA SER A 199 21.27 31.23 -29.95
C SER A 199 22.62 30.83 -29.34
N GLU A 200 22.90 29.53 -29.35
CA GLU A 200 24.18 28.96 -28.90
C GLU A 200 25.38 29.49 -29.68
N GLU A 201 25.23 29.83 -30.93
CA GLU A 201 26.29 30.41 -31.76
C GLU A 201 26.85 31.72 -31.20
N ARG A 202 26.02 32.55 -30.58
CA ARG A 202 26.50 33.78 -29.92
C ARG A 202 27.26 33.47 -28.64
N ARG A 203 26.95 32.39 -28.00
CA ARG A 203 27.59 31.92 -26.77
C ARG A 203 28.96 31.32 -27.05
N VAL A 204 29.03 30.36 -27.97
CA VAL A 204 30.27 29.69 -28.38
C VAL A 204 31.23 30.63 -29.10
N GLY A 205 30.72 31.49 -29.95
CA GLY A 205 31.56 32.42 -30.72
C GLY A 205 32.30 33.47 -29.88
N LYS A 206 31.77 33.88 -28.72
CA LYS A 206 32.45 34.80 -27.79
C LYS A 206 33.53 34.10 -27.00
N GLU A 207 33.28 32.91 -26.50
CA GLU A 207 34.27 32.17 -25.71
C GLU A 207 35.45 31.67 -26.55
N CYS A 208 35.22 31.21 -27.75
CA CYS A 208 36.29 30.78 -28.65
C CYS A 208 37.18 31.89 -29.11
N ARG A 209 36.69 33.15 -29.20
CA ARG A 209 37.51 34.32 -29.60
C ARG A 209 38.33 34.91 -28.46
N SER A 210 38.01 34.62 -27.21
CA SER A 210 38.73 35.13 -26.06
C SER A 210 39.84 34.21 -25.54
N ARG A 211 39.95 32.99 -26.11
CA ARG A 211 40.95 31.99 -25.68
C ARG A 211 42.00 31.63 -26.73
N TRP A 212 41.98 32.26 -27.92
CA TRP A 212 42.99 32.02 -28.98
C TRP A 212 43.79 33.30 -29.28
#